data_5fdc3cb4134e863c9709c8f2c16dd6dc
#
_entry.id   5fdc3cb4134e863c9709c8f2c16dd6dc
#
_cell.length_a   1.000
_cell.length_b   1.000
_cell.length_c   1.000
_cell.angle_alpha   90.00
_cell.angle_beta   90.00
_cell.angle_gamma   90.00
#
_symmetry.space_group_name_H-M   'P 1'
#
loop_
_entity.id
_entity.type
_entity.pdbx_description
1 polymer ?
#
loop_
_entity_poly.entity_id
_entity_poly.type
_entity_poly.pdbx_seq_one_letter_code
_entity_poly.pdbx_strand_id
1 'polypeptide(L)'
;PNSDWVGTTDIVRSGARSKKGVLEGAVYKIDYDRSTKWKTNINEIYTSGVLGPNYFYGYFPIEKIEPGQITLKEGSVTSYYSKHFIRYENIFEELDQPGEYYIDRNTKMLYLYPKDGFNENSDIWLSQLSENLISGTNVSNVTFKNLKMESSRAGVIRIKDAKNIMVENCEIADTGTNGVYLSGTECTVKNSLIHDIGSTGISISGGDYDNIISSGNVVENNHIYKAAQIERS
;
A
#
# COMPACT_ATOMS: atom_id res chain seq x y z
N PRO A 1 -1.97 -0.07 18.08
CA PRO A 1 -3.21 -0.20 18.86
C PRO A 1 -4.21 -1.00 18.06
N ASN A 2 -4.34 -2.24 18.37
CA ASN A 2 -5.37 -3.27 18.11
C ASN A 2 -6.51 -2.89 17.14
N SER A 3 -6.18 -2.57 15.89
CA SER A 3 -7.14 -2.09 14.87
C SER A 3 -7.82 -0.73 15.15
N ASP A 4 -7.55 -0.11 16.28
CA ASP A 4 -8.21 1.16 16.62
C ASP A 4 -7.58 2.34 15.90
N TRP A 5 -8.46 3.14 15.32
CA TRP A 5 -8.10 4.38 14.72
C TRP A 5 -7.88 5.46 15.80
N VAL A 6 -6.78 6.17 15.70
CA VAL A 6 -6.47 7.32 16.56
C VAL A 6 -6.90 8.60 15.84
N GLY A 7 -7.74 9.39 16.50
CA GLY A 7 -8.23 10.64 15.95
C GLY A 7 -7.16 11.74 15.98
N THR A 8 -6.98 12.46 14.87
CA THR A 8 -6.27 13.73 14.85
C THR A 8 -7.26 14.85 15.11
N THR A 9 -6.99 15.72 16.07
CA THR A 9 -7.94 16.77 16.47
C THR A 9 -7.63 18.11 15.83
N ASP A 10 -6.35 18.43 15.63
CA ASP A 10 -5.92 19.72 15.08
C ASP A 10 -4.54 19.60 14.42
N ILE A 11 -4.20 20.57 13.57
CA ILE A 11 -2.87 20.74 12.99
C ILE A 11 -2.18 21.88 13.71
N VAL A 12 -1.12 21.58 14.45
CA VAL A 12 -0.29 22.56 15.14
C VAL A 12 0.63 23.28 14.14
N ARG A 13 1.17 22.52 13.18
CA ARG A 13 2.05 23.02 12.13
C ARG A 13 1.87 22.16 10.87
N SER A 14 1.63 22.81 9.75
CA SER A 14 1.40 22.13 8.47
C SER A 14 2.65 21.53 7.84
N GLY A 15 3.83 21.80 8.38
CA GLY A 15 5.10 21.40 7.79
C GLY A 15 5.58 22.34 6.68
N ALA A 16 6.80 22.12 6.23
CA ALA A 16 7.42 22.86 5.15
C ALA A 16 7.55 22.00 3.89
N ARG A 17 7.34 22.59 2.72
CA ARG A 17 7.50 21.85 1.45
C ARG A 17 8.97 21.67 1.14
N SER A 18 9.39 20.43 1.05
CA SER A 18 10.76 20.05 0.69
C SER A 18 11.04 20.23 -0.80
N LYS A 19 12.32 20.11 -1.20
CA LYS A 19 12.71 20.10 -2.61
C LYS A 19 12.09 18.96 -3.43
N LYS A 20 11.67 17.90 -2.77
CA LYS A 20 10.95 16.76 -3.38
C LYS A 20 9.45 17.02 -3.54
N GLY A 21 8.95 18.16 -3.06
CA GLY A 21 7.55 18.53 -3.13
C GLY A 21 6.66 17.93 -2.02
N VAL A 22 7.21 17.15 -1.09
CA VAL A 22 6.50 16.61 0.07
C VAL A 22 6.55 17.57 1.25
N LEU A 23 5.57 17.50 2.13
CA LEU A 23 5.55 18.29 3.37
C LEU A 23 6.32 17.54 4.46
N GLU A 24 7.29 18.20 5.08
CA GLU A 24 8.13 17.69 6.15
C GLU A 24 7.86 18.41 7.46
N GLY A 25 7.94 17.69 8.58
CA GLY A 25 7.81 18.24 9.92
C GLY A 25 6.40 18.74 10.27
N ALA A 26 5.35 18.18 9.69
CA ALA A 26 3.98 18.47 10.10
C ALA A 26 3.72 17.97 11.52
N VAL A 27 2.99 18.75 12.33
CA VAL A 27 2.66 18.40 13.71
C VAL A 27 1.15 18.33 13.87
N TYR A 28 0.68 17.17 14.33
CA TYR A 28 -0.72 16.91 14.63
C TYR A 28 -0.95 16.77 16.13
N LYS A 29 -2.06 17.33 16.61
CA LYS A 29 -2.64 16.93 17.90
C LYS A 29 -3.38 15.62 17.73
N ILE A 30 -3.17 14.74 18.68
CA ILE A 30 -3.82 13.42 18.75
C ILE A 30 -4.45 13.23 20.14
N ASP A 31 -5.56 12.54 20.19
CA ASP A 31 -6.20 12.13 21.42
C ASP A 31 -5.78 10.71 21.80
N TYR A 32 -4.47 10.54 22.07
CA TYR A 32 -3.89 9.23 22.37
C TYR A 32 -2.54 9.33 23.07
N ASP A 33 -2.49 8.93 24.34
CA ASP A 33 -1.29 9.06 25.17
C ASP A 33 -0.47 7.77 25.31
N ARG A 34 -1.03 6.60 24.95
CA ARG A 34 -0.33 5.31 25.06
C ARG A 34 0.98 5.29 24.28
N SER A 35 1.04 6.00 23.17
CA SER A 35 2.22 6.12 22.31
C SER A 35 3.47 6.67 23.01
N THR A 36 3.32 7.43 24.10
CA THR A 36 4.44 7.95 24.87
C THR A 36 5.15 6.90 25.73
N LYS A 37 4.57 5.73 25.87
CA LYS A 37 5.09 4.61 26.68
C LYS A 37 5.92 3.63 25.85
N TRP A 38 5.91 3.74 24.52
CA TRP A 38 6.65 2.85 23.65
C TRP A 38 8.15 3.06 23.74
N LYS A 39 8.89 1.97 23.70
CA LYS A 39 10.35 1.94 23.66
C LYS A 39 10.88 1.54 22.29
N THR A 40 9.98 1.08 21.41
CA THR A 40 10.30 0.80 20.01
C THR A 40 10.99 2.01 19.38
N ASN A 41 12.07 1.78 18.65
CA ASN A 41 12.81 2.85 17.99
C ASN A 41 11.89 3.64 17.08
N ILE A 42 11.87 4.96 17.24
CA ILE A 42 11.00 5.87 16.48
C ILE A 42 11.13 5.70 14.95
N ASN A 43 12.34 5.36 14.46
CA ASN A 43 12.58 5.13 13.03
C ASN A 43 11.93 3.83 12.49
N GLU A 44 11.46 2.96 13.38
CA GLU A 44 10.74 1.73 13.03
C GLU A 44 9.22 1.93 13.03
N ILE A 45 8.74 3.01 13.63
CA ILE A 45 7.32 3.32 13.78
C ILE A 45 6.83 4.13 12.58
N TYR A 46 5.72 3.70 12.03
CA TYR A 46 4.99 4.40 10.98
C TYR A 46 3.58 4.74 11.44
N THR A 47 3.00 5.74 10.83
CA THR A 47 1.56 5.92 10.88
C THR A 47 0.98 5.78 9.49
N SER A 48 -0.17 5.13 9.39
CA SER A 48 -0.95 5.05 8.17
C SER A 48 -2.32 5.67 8.37
N GLY A 49 -2.88 6.26 7.35
CA GLY A 49 -4.20 6.86 7.42
C GLY A 49 -4.42 7.97 6.42
N VAL A 50 -5.54 8.68 6.60
CA VAL A 50 -5.90 9.84 5.78
C VAL A 50 -5.48 11.09 6.53
N LEU A 51 -4.45 11.78 6.06
CA LEU A 51 -3.97 13.04 6.66
C LEU A 51 -4.07 14.23 5.70
N GLY A 52 -4.56 14.01 4.51
CA GLY A 52 -4.83 14.99 3.46
C GLY A 52 -6.26 14.90 2.96
N PRO A 53 -6.51 15.09 1.66
CA PRO A 53 -7.83 14.88 1.07
C PRO A 53 -8.38 13.50 1.40
N ASN A 54 -9.70 13.37 1.61
CA ASN A 54 -10.36 12.15 2.10
C ASN A 54 -10.14 10.92 1.22
N TYR A 55 -9.69 11.11 0.00
CA TYR A 55 -9.35 10.05 -0.94
C TYR A 55 -7.86 9.67 -0.94
N PHE A 56 -7.03 10.29 -0.08
CA PHE A 56 -5.59 10.05 -0.05
C PHE A 56 -5.21 9.33 1.26
N TYR A 57 -5.07 8.02 1.16
CA TYR A 57 -4.51 7.18 2.23
C TYR A 57 -2.99 7.07 2.04
N GLY A 58 -2.23 7.24 3.10
CA GLY A 58 -0.77 7.20 3.02
C GLY A 58 -0.11 6.55 4.22
N TYR A 59 1.17 6.28 4.06
CA TYR A 59 2.09 5.84 5.11
C TYR A 59 3.08 6.95 5.40
N PHE A 60 3.21 7.30 6.67
CA PHE A 60 4.00 8.45 7.08
C PHE A 60 4.98 8.04 8.18
N PRO A 61 6.31 8.15 7.94
CA PRO A 61 7.29 7.94 8.98
C PRO A 61 7.19 9.04 10.04
N ILE A 62 7.35 8.64 11.29
CA ILE A 62 7.26 9.54 12.44
C ILE A 62 8.65 10.04 12.79
N GLU A 63 8.78 11.33 13.05
CA GLU A 63 10.00 11.96 13.56
C GLU A 63 10.00 12.01 15.09
N LYS A 64 8.83 12.32 15.69
CA LYS A 64 8.70 12.51 17.14
C LYS A 64 7.31 12.19 17.63
N ILE A 65 7.23 11.59 18.82
CA ILE A 65 6.00 11.39 19.58
C ILE A 65 6.12 12.14 20.91
N GLU A 66 5.13 12.94 21.22
CA GLU A 66 5.01 13.70 22.48
C GLU A 66 3.61 13.49 23.06
N PRO A 67 3.38 13.78 24.35
CA PRO A 67 2.02 13.71 24.91
C PRO A 67 1.03 14.54 24.10
N GLY A 68 0.02 13.85 23.53
CA GLY A 68 -1.03 14.48 22.71
C GLY A 68 -0.57 15.01 21.34
N GLN A 69 0.65 14.71 20.89
CA GLN A 69 1.16 15.20 19.60
C GLN A 69 2.06 14.19 18.88
N ILE A 70 2.02 14.24 17.55
CA ILE A 70 3.01 13.57 16.68
C ILE A 70 3.60 14.57 15.69
N THR A 71 4.88 14.40 15.39
CA THR A 71 5.56 15.07 14.29
C THR A 71 5.86 14.06 13.20
N LEU A 72 5.46 14.35 11.97
CA LEU A 72 5.76 13.52 10.81
C LEU A 72 7.10 13.93 10.20
N LYS A 73 7.94 12.96 9.87
CA LYS A 73 9.21 13.19 9.19
C LYS A 73 9.00 13.63 7.75
N GLU A 74 8.24 12.85 7.01
CA GLU A 74 7.79 13.11 5.64
C GLU A 74 6.29 12.87 5.57
N GLY A 75 5.62 13.55 4.67
CA GLY A 75 4.19 13.42 4.60
C GLY A 75 3.61 13.61 3.20
N SER A 76 2.39 14.08 3.13
CA SER A 76 1.64 14.23 1.90
C SER A 76 2.29 15.21 0.91
N VAL A 77 2.14 14.94 -0.37
CA VAL A 77 2.43 15.90 -1.46
C VAL A 77 1.39 17.01 -1.55
N THR A 78 0.27 16.86 -0.86
CA THR A 78 -0.85 17.81 -0.79
C THR A 78 -0.93 18.46 0.58
N SER A 79 -1.90 19.34 0.77
CA SER A 79 -2.16 19.96 2.06
C SER A 79 -2.67 18.94 3.08
N TYR A 80 -2.36 19.15 4.35
CA TYR A 80 -2.91 18.37 5.45
C TYR A 80 -4.23 18.97 5.93
N TYR A 81 -5.08 18.09 6.48
CA TYR A 81 -6.35 18.46 7.10
C TYR A 81 -6.41 17.89 8.52
N SER A 82 -7.14 18.55 9.41
CA SER A 82 -7.44 18.08 10.76
C SER A 82 -8.67 17.16 10.78
N LYS A 83 -8.88 16.51 11.92
CA LYS A 83 -10.05 15.64 12.19
C LYS A 83 -10.09 14.40 11.30
N HIS A 84 -8.96 13.79 11.11
CA HIS A 84 -8.79 12.53 10.43
C HIS A 84 -8.39 11.41 11.39
N PHE A 85 -8.19 10.21 10.84
CA PHE A 85 -7.83 9.04 11.61
C PHE A 85 -6.52 8.45 11.07
N ILE A 86 -5.67 8.04 12.01
CA ILE A 86 -4.43 7.34 11.74
C ILE A 86 -4.37 6.03 12.51
N ARG A 87 -3.53 5.12 12.09
CA ARG A 87 -3.08 3.96 12.86
C ARG A 87 -1.57 4.02 12.99
N TYR A 88 -1.08 3.54 14.11
CA TYR A 88 0.34 3.30 14.27
C TYR A 88 0.70 1.88 13.87
N GLU A 89 1.86 1.68 13.29
CA GLU A 89 2.31 0.41 12.78
C GLU A 89 3.75 0.10 13.20
N ASN A 90 4.05 -1.19 13.32
CA ASN A 90 5.34 -1.75 13.68
C ASN A 90 5.83 -1.31 15.07
N ILE A 91 5.05 -1.61 16.10
CA ILE A 91 5.34 -1.28 17.51
C ILE A 91 5.40 -2.57 18.29
N PHE A 92 6.56 -2.86 18.90
CA PHE A 92 6.76 -4.08 19.65
C PHE A 92 5.87 -4.18 20.90
N GLU A 93 5.65 -3.06 21.59
CA GLU A 93 4.83 -3.00 22.80
C GLU A 93 3.32 -3.17 22.53
N GLU A 94 2.92 -3.13 21.27
CA GLU A 94 1.54 -3.37 20.83
C GLU A 94 1.34 -4.78 20.25
N LEU A 95 2.33 -5.67 20.39
CA LEU A 95 2.24 -7.06 19.97
C LEU A 95 1.51 -7.87 21.04
N ASP A 96 0.19 -7.75 21.11
CA ASP A 96 -0.61 -8.29 22.19
C ASP A 96 -1.87 -9.09 21.75
N GLN A 97 -2.10 -9.22 20.42
CA GLN A 97 -3.22 -10.00 19.89
C GLN A 97 -2.81 -11.04 18.83
N PRO A 98 -3.55 -12.16 18.74
CA PRO A 98 -3.29 -13.19 17.74
C PRO A 98 -3.33 -12.66 16.30
N GLY A 99 -2.27 -12.92 15.54
CA GLY A 99 -2.11 -12.52 14.16
C GLY A 99 -1.35 -11.23 13.97
N GLU A 100 -0.97 -10.55 15.03
CA GLU A 100 -0.08 -9.40 14.96
C GLU A 100 1.37 -9.82 14.77
N TYR A 101 2.15 -8.93 14.19
CA TYR A 101 3.59 -9.14 14.04
C TYR A 101 4.37 -7.82 14.17
N TYR A 102 5.63 -7.94 14.55
CA TYR A 102 6.59 -6.86 14.59
C TYR A 102 7.88 -7.27 13.86
N ILE A 103 8.40 -6.39 13.03
CA ILE A 103 9.66 -6.59 12.33
C ILE A 103 10.70 -5.63 12.91
N ASP A 104 11.68 -6.18 13.61
CA ASP A 104 12.88 -5.45 14.01
C ASP A 104 13.88 -5.45 12.84
N ARG A 105 13.99 -4.32 12.17
CA ARG A 105 14.86 -4.17 11.01
C ARG A 105 16.34 -4.10 11.37
N ASN A 106 16.67 -3.77 12.62
CA ASN A 106 18.04 -3.72 13.10
C ASN A 106 18.60 -5.12 13.34
N THR A 107 17.83 -5.96 14.04
CA THR A 107 18.19 -7.35 14.32
C THR A 107 17.79 -8.31 13.24
N LYS A 108 16.93 -7.88 12.29
CA LYS A 108 16.30 -8.70 11.24
C LYS A 108 15.42 -9.83 11.79
N MET A 109 14.84 -9.61 12.97
CA MET A 109 13.95 -10.56 13.61
C MET A 109 12.49 -10.21 13.31
N LEU A 110 11.71 -11.24 12.98
CA LEU A 110 10.26 -11.20 12.93
C LEU A 110 9.71 -11.79 14.23
N TYR A 111 8.91 -11.03 14.93
CA TYR A 111 8.13 -11.48 16.10
C TYR A 111 6.69 -11.61 15.67
N LEU A 112 6.09 -12.75 15.93
CA LEU A 112 4.71 -13.06 15.59
C LEU A 112 3.95 -13.46 16.85
N TYR A 113 2.78 -12.87 17.06
CA TYR A 113 1.80 -13.37 18.01
C TYR A 113 0.92 -14.40 17.26
N PRO A 114 1.09 -15.71 17.50
CA PRO A 114 0.47 -16.71 16.65
C PRO A 114 -1.06 -16.74 16.82
N LYS A 115 -1.77 -17.03 15.75
CA LYS A 115 -3.20 -17.37 15.80
C LYS A 115 -3.40 -18.78 16.33
N ASP A 116 -4.63 -19.06 16.76
CA ASP A 116 -5.00 -20.43 17.17
C ASP A 116 -4.75 -21.40 15.99
N GLY A 117 -4.17 -22.55 16.33
CA GLY A 117 -3.80 -23.57 15.36
C GLY A 117 -2.43 -23.39 14.70
N PHE A 118 -1.74 -22.28 14.94
CA PHE A 118 -0.37 -22.08 14.47
C PHE A 118 0.60 -23.01 15.23
N ASN A 119 1.48 -23.68 14.50
CA ASN A 119 2.47 -24.62 15.03
C ASN A 119 3.73 -24.65 14.15
N GLU A 120 4.69 -25.50 14.51
CA GLU A 120 5.98 -25.62 13.80
C GLU A 120 5.90 -26.05 12.33
N ASN A 121 4.76 -26.59 11.91
CA ASN A 121 4.50 -26.98 10.51
C ASN A 121 3.70 -25.92 9.75
N SER A 122 3.42 -24.77 10.35
CA SER A 122 2.68 -23.70 9.70
C SER A 122 3.58 -22.91 8.73
N ASP A 123 3.11 -22.70 7.53
CA ASP A 123 3.83 -21.89 6.54
C ASP A 123 3.75 -20.40 6.88
N ILE A 124 4.89 -19.72 6.79
CA ILE A 124 5.00 -18.28 6.89
C ILE A 124 5.61 -17.75 5.60
N TRP A 125 4.88 -16.85 4.95
CA TRP A 125 5.34 -16.17 3.75
C TRP A 125 5.69 -14.72 4.05
N LEU A 126 6.95 -14.35 3.84
CA LEU A 126 7.42 -12.98 3.98
C LEU A 126 7.85 -12.45 2.61
N SER A 127 7.04 -11.56 2.05
CA SER A 127 7.41 -10.90 0.79
C SER A 127 8.62 -9.97 0.98
N GLN A 128 9.66 -10.19 0.21
CA GLN A 128 10.87 -9.36 0.21
C GLN A 128 11.02 -8.53 -1.07
N LEU A 129 10.35 -8.93 -2.16
CA LEU A 129 10.42 -8.22 -3.43
C LEU A 129 9.70 -6.87 -3.34
N SER A 130 10.46 -5.79 -3.39
CA SER A 130 9.95 -4.41 -3.33
C SER A 130 9.55 -3.81 -4.67
N GLU A 131 9.71 -4.58 -5.75
CA GLU A 131 9.38 -4.19 -7.12
C GLU A 131 8.24 -5.05 -7.66
N ASN A 132 7.70 -4.69 -8.82
CA ASN A 132 6.71 -5.52 -9.49
C ASN A 132 7.34 -6.83 -9.95
N LEU A 133 6.58 -7.93 -9.93
CA LEU A 133 7.05 -9.23 -10.45
C LEU A 133 7.42 -9.13 -11.93
N ILE A 134 6.63 -8.39 -12.69
CA ILE A 134 6.83 -8.17 -14.13
C ILE A 134 6.75 -6.67 -14.39
N SER A 135 7.80 -6.11 -14.97
CA SER A 135 7.86 -4.71 -15.39
C SER A 135 8.36 -4.61 -16.82
N GLY A 136 7.79 -3.67 -17.58
CA GLY A 136 8.22 -3.40 -18.93
C GLY A 136 7.80 -2.01 -19.42
N THR A 137 8.52 -1.52 -20.42
CA THR A 137 8.17 -0.31 -21.17
C THR A 137 8.40 -0.59 -22.64
N ASN A 138 7.48 -0.12 -23.49
CA ASN A 138 7.51 -0.34 -24.93
C ASN A 138 7.51 -1.83 -25.29
N VAL A 139 6.59 -2.59 -24.67
CA VAL A 139 6.43 -4.03 -24.83
C VAL A 139 5.25 -4.32 -25.73
N SER A 140 5.41 -5.25 -26.68
CA SER A 140 4.31 -5.66 -27.57
C SER A 140 4.22 -7.16 -27.78
N ASN A 141 3.00 -7.64 -28.06
CA ASN A 141 2.70 -9.03 -28.45
C ASN A 141 3.14 -10.06 -27.41
N VAL A 142 2.82 -9.82 -26.13
CA VAL A 142 3.11 -10.73 -25.02
C VAL A 142 1.81 -11.24 -24.40
N THR A 143 1.74 -12.54 -24.15
CA THR A 143 0.63 -13.18 -23.46
C THR A 143 1.12 -13.83 -22.17
N PHE A 144 0.50 -13.44 -21.05
CA PHE A 144 0.60 -14.10 -19.75
C PHE A 144 -0.63 -14.98 -19.59
N LYS A 145 -0.45 -16.29 -19.53
CA LYS A 145 -1.57 -17.23 -19.51
C LYS A 145 -1.34 -18.38 -18.54
N ASN A 146 -2.38 -18.74 -17.78
CA ASN A 146 -2.38 -19.86 -16.84
C ASN A 146 -1.29 -19.74 -15.77
N LEU A 147 -1.00 -18.53 -15.30
CA LEU A 147 0.02 -18.27 -14.29
C LEU A 147 -0.62 -17.94 -12.95
N LYS A 148 -0.01 -18.41 -11.87
CA LYS A 148 -0.23 -17.89 -10.52
C LYS A 148 0.93 -16.95 -10.18
N MET A 149 0.60 -15.70 -9.83
CA MET A 149 1.56 -14.63 -9.55
C MET A 149 1.15 -13.93 -8.25
N GLU A 150 1.98 -14.04 -7.23
CA GLU A 150 1.63 -13.59 -5.89
C GLU A 150 2.84 -13.10 -5.08
N SER A 151 2.57 -12.49 -3.92
CA SER A 151 3.56 -12.16 -2.89
C SER A 151 4.58 -11.10 -3.29
N SER A 152 4.15 -10.02 -3.95
CA SER A 152 4.97 -8.84 -4.18
C SER A 152 4.61 -7.70 -3.21
N ARG A 153 5.62 -7.01 -2.66
CA ARG A 153 5.41 -5.77 -1.89
C ARG A 153 4.98 -4.58 -2.77
N ALA A 154 5.27 -4.64 -4.07
CA ALA A 154 4.74 -3.74 -5.08
C ALA A 154 3.55 -4.40 -5.81
N GLY A 155 3.45 -4.26 -7.12
CA GLY A 155 2.42 -4.90 -7.93
C GLY A 155 2.90 -6.19 -8.60
N VAL A 156 2.02 -6.80 -9.39
CA VAL A 156 2.38 -7.98 -10.17
C VAL A 156 2.81 -7.60 -11.58
N ILE A 157 1.93 -7.09 -12.40
CA ILE A 157 2.25 -6.71 -13.79
C ILE A 157 2.17 -5.20 -13.92
N ARG A 158 3.26 -4.58 -14.41
CA ARG A 158 3.31 -3.15 -14.73
C ARG A 158 3.99 -2.94 -16.08
N ILE A 159 3.19 -2.67 -17.12
CA ILE A 159 3.71 -2.42 -18.47
C ILE A 159 3.22 -1.06 -18.96
N LYS A 160 4.18 -0.20 -19.37
CA LYS A 160 3.93 1.09 -19.99
C LYS A 160 4.21 1.00 -21.48
N ASP A 161 3.56 1.89 -22.25
CA ASP A 161 3.68 1.92 -23.71
C ASP A 161 3.47 0.53 -24.32
N ALA A 162 2.43 -0.12 -23.79
CA ALA A 162 2.06 -1.49 -24.10
C ALA A 162 1.29 -1.56 -25.42
N LYS A 163 1.53 -2.60 -26.21
CA LYS A 163 0.69 -2.91 -27.37
C LYS A 163 0.40 -4.40 -27.46
N ASN A 164 -0.88 -4.77 -27.58
CA ASN A 164 -1.31 -6.16 -27.70
C ASN A 164 -0.73 -7.07 -26.59
N ILE A 165 -0.98 -6.66 -25.35
CA ILE A 165 -0.64 -7.45 -24.15
C ILE A 165 -1.89 -8.18 -23.69
N MET A 166 -1.77 -9.47 -23.45
CA MET A 166 -2.87 -10.30 -22.95
C MET A 166 -2.52 -10.93 -21.58
N VAL A 167 -3.42 -10.77 -20.62
CA VAL A 167 -3.41 -11.50 -19.34
C VAL A 167 -4.67 -12.35 -19.32
N GLU A 168 -4.51 -13.68 -19.38
CA GLU A 168 -5.64 -14.60 -19.52
C GLU A 168 -5.51 -15.80 -18.56
N ASN A 169 -6.62 -16.11 -17.87
CA ASN A 169 -6.73 -17.26 -16.97
C ASN A 169 -5.58 -17.33 -15.94
N CYS A 170 -5.28 -16.17 -15.35
CA CYS A 170 -4.26 -16.03 -14.31
C CYS A 170 -4.90 -15.85 -12.93
N GLU A 171 -4.16 -16.28 -11.89
CA GLU A 171 -4.43 -15.91 -10.49
C GLU A 171 -3.39 -14.88 -10.07
N ILE A 172 -3.85 -13.72 -9.58
CA ILE A 172 -3.01 -12.61 -9.13
C ILE A 172 -3.43 -12.22 -7.72
N ALA A 173 -2.50 -12.34 -6.75
CA ALA A 173 -2.85 -12.17 -5.35
C ALA A 173 -1.71 -11.60 -4.50
N ASP A 174 -2.07 -11.24 -3.25
CA ASP A 174 -1.13 -10.86 -2.18
C ASP A 174 -0.12 -9.80 -2.60
N THR A 175 -0.63 -8.67 -3.09
CA THR A 175 0.22 -7.56 -3.56
C THR A 175 0.14 -6.34 -2.65
N GLY A 176 1.25 -5.64 -2.50
CA GLY A 176 1.29 -4.38 -1.74
C GLY A 176 0.65 -3.20 -2.48
N THR A 177 0.60 -3.23 -3.81
CA THR A 177 -0.03 -2.20 -4.64
C THR A 177 -0.96 -2.80 -5.69
N ASN A 178 -0.70 -2.64 -6.99
CA ASN A 178 -1.63 -3.03 -8.05
C ASN A 178 -1.47 -4.51 -8.45
N GLY A 179 -2.58 -5.15 -8.81
CA GLY A 179 -2.53 -6.45 -9.48
C GLY A 179 -1.97 -6.33 -10.91
N VAL A 180 -2.71 -5.65 -11.78
CA VAL A 180 -2.33 -5.42 -13.19
C VAL A 180 -2.39 -3.92 -13.50
N TYR A 181 -1.32 -3.38 -14.03
CA TYR A 181 -1.25 -2.03 -14.60
C TYR A 181 -0.76 -2.11 -16.04
N LEU A 182 -1.60 -1.72 -16.99
CA LEU A 182 -1.27 -1.62 -18.42
C LEU A 182 -1.60 -0.22 -18.94
N SER A 183 -0.62 0.43 -19.54
CA SER A 183 -0.83 1.71 -20.24
C SER A 183 -0.43 1.54 -21.69
N GLY A 184 -1.41 1.62 -22.61
CA GLY A 184 -1.17 1.41 -24.04
C GLY A 184 -2.42 1.04 -24.81
N THR A 185 -2.27 0.26 -25.89
CA THR A 185 -3.35 -0.06 -26.82
C THR A 185 -3.50 -1.56 -27.04
N GLU A 186 -4.71 -1.99 -27.38
CA GLU A 186 -5.03 -3.39 -27.74
C GLU A 186 -4.71 -4.40 -26.62
N CYS A 187 -4.69 -3.95 -25.37
CA CYS A 187 -4.39 -4.79 -24.21
C CYS A 187 -5.66 -5.45 -23.66
N THR A 188 -5.55 -6.69 -23.22
CA THR A 188 -6.68 -7.47 -22.71
C THR A 188 -6.33 -8.11 -21.36
N VAL A 189 -7.25 -7.97 -20.38
CA VAL A 189 -7.21 -8.75 -19.13
C VAL A 189 -8.52 -9.51 -19.02
N LYS A 190 -8.46 -10.85 -19.03
CA LYS A 190 -9.67 -11.66 -19.05
C LYS A 190 -9.57 -12.98 -18.28
N ASN A 191 -10.75 -13.48 -17.86
CA ASN A 191 -10.89 -14.81 -17.26
C ASN A 191 -9.96 -15.03 -16.06
N SER A 192 -9.59 -13.97 -15.35
CA SER A 192 -8.57 -14.04 -14.30
C SER A 192 -9.18 -13.81 -12.92
N LEU A 193 -8.54 -14.42 -11.91
CA LEU A 193 -8.86 -14.26 -10.50
C LEU A 193 -7.86 -13.28 -9.89
N ILE A 194 -8.36 -12.17 -9.33
CA ILE A 194 -7.50 -11.10 -8.79
C ILE A 194 -7.99 -10.76 -7.39
N HIS A 195 -7.17 -10.98 -6.37
CA HIS A 195 -7.63 -10.82 -4.99
C HIS A 195 -6.50 -10.50 -4.00
N ASP A 196 -6.89 -10.05 -2.81
CA ASP A 196 -5.97 -9.66 -1.74
C ASP A 196 -4.93 -8.64 -2.24
N ILE A 197 -5.43 -7.58 -2.89
CA ILE A 197 -4.65 -6.54 -3.57
C ILE A 197 -4.57 -5.30 -2.69
N GLY A 198 -3.37 -4.78 -2.49
CA GLY A 198 -3.13 -3.62 -1.64
C GLY A 198 -3.80 -2.34 -2.12
N SER A 199 -3.87 -2.12 -3.42
CA SER A 199 -4.48 -0.94 -4.05
C SER A 199 -5.46 -1.37 -5.16
N THR A 200 -5.13 -1.20 -6.41
CA THR A 200 -6.04 -1.41 -7.56
C THR A 200 -5.88 -2.82 -8.16
N GLY A 201 -6.97 -3.56 -8.32
CA GLY A 201 -6.94 -4.88 -8.97
C GLY A 201 -6.45 -4.81 -10.41
N ILE A 202 -7.14 -4.02 -11.26
CA ILE A 202 -6.76 -3.77 -12.65
C ILE A 202 -6.81 -2.26 -12.91
N SER A 203 -5.73 -1.72 -13.45
CA SER A 203 -5.64 -0.38 -14.01
C SER A 203 -5.20 -0.48 -15.46
N ILE A 204 -6.07 -0.04 -16.39
CA ILE A 204 -5.78 -0.08 -17.81
C ILE A 204 -6.12 1.27 -18.43
N SER A 205 -5.22 1.81 -19.24
CA SER A 205 -5.39 3.12 -19.87
C SER A 205 -4.76 3.16 -21.26
N GLY A 206 -5.21 4.09 -22.09
CA GLY A 206 -4.64 4.29 -23.43
C GLY A 206 -5.62 5.00 -24.36
N GLY A 207 -5.27 5.03 -25.64
CA GLY A 207 -5.98 5.80 -26.64
C GLY A 207 -5.52 7.26 -26.71
N ASP A 208 -6.17 8.03 -27.54
CA ASP A 208 -5.91 9.46 -27.72
C ASP A 208 -7.22 10.23 -27.51
N TYR A 209 -7.30 10.94 -26.41
CA TYR A 209 -8.49 11.68 -26.03
C TYR A 209 -8.73 12.87 -26.98
N ASP A 210 -7.68 13.56 -27.38
CA ASP A 210 -7.79 14.79 -28.19
C ASP A 210 -8.28 14.49 -29.62
N ASN A 211 -7.87 13.32 -30.14
CA ASN A 211 -8.27 12.86 -31.47
C ASN A 211 -9.41 11.82 -31.43
N ILE A 212 -9.94 11.51 -30.26
CA ILE A 212 -11.03 10.53 -30.06
C ILE A 212 -10.67 9.14 -30.63
N ILE A 213 -9.41 8.71 -30.42
CA ILE A 213 -8.96 7.40 -30.88
C ILE A 213 -9.08 6.40 -29.72
N SER A 214 -9.85 5.33 -29.92
CA SER A 214 -10.00 4.26 -28.94
C SER A 214 -8.68 3.52 -28.69
N SER A 215 -8.43 3.15 -27.45
CA SER A 215 -7.31 2.29 -27.11
C SER A 215 -7.47 0.85 -27.59
N GLY A 216 -8.69 0.38 -27.81
CA GLY A 216 -8.97 -1.03 -28.07
C GLY A 216 -8.70 -1.97 -26.87
N ASN A 217 -8.55 -1.41 -25.66
CA ASN A 217 -8.31 -2.20 -24.44
C ASN A 217 -9.58 -2.91 -23.98
N VAL A 218 -9.44 -4.12 -23.45
CA VAL A 218 -10.56 -4.98 -22.99
C VAL A 218 -10.30 -5.51 -21.60
N VAL A 219 -11.30 -5.40 -20.74
CA VAL A 219 -11.33 -6.06 -19.42
C VAL A 219 -12.64 -6.84 -19.34
N GLU A 220 -12.57 -8.18 -19.32
CA GLU A 220 -13.77 -9.02 -19.38
C GLU A 220 -13.65 -10.27 -18.51
N ASN A 221 -14.77 -10.68 -17.93
CA ASN A 221 -14.93 -11.95 -17.22
C ASN A 221 -13.85 -12.21 -16.15
N ASN A 222 -13.44 -11.17 -15.41
CA ASN A 222 -12.53 -11.31 -14.29
C ASN A 222 -13.31 -11.34 -12.97
N HIS A 223 -12.80 -12.11 -12.01
CA HIS A 223 -13.31 -12.08 -10.63
C HIS A 223 -12.33 -11.30 -9.75
N ILE A 224 -12.74 -10.11 -9.31
CA ILE A 224 -11.91 -9.22 -8.50
C ILE A 224 -12.57 -9.04 -7.13
N TYR A 225 -11.85 -9.34 -6.04
CA TYR A 225 -12.33 -9.13 -4.68
C TYR A 225 -11.18 -8.79 -3.73
N LYS A 226 -11.50 -8.20 -2.58
CA LYS A 226 -10.52 -7.73 -1.60
C LYS A 226 -9.40 -6.86 -2.25
N ALA A 227 -9.75 -5.96 -3.14
CA ALA A 227 -8.88 -4.88 -3.58
C ALA A 227 -8.88 -3.75 -2.55
N ALA A 228 -7.94 -2.81 -2.67
CA ALA A 228 -7.78 -1.66 -1.78
C ALA A 228 -7.62 -2.06 -0.28
N GLN A 229 -6.86 -3.12 0.00
CA GLN A 229 -6.64 -3.58 1.37
C GLN A 229 -5.69 -2.66 2.14
N ILE A 230 -4.80 -1.96 1.45
CA ILE A 230 -3.78 -1.07 2.00
C ILE A 230 -4.09 0.38 1.63
N GLU A 231 -4.18 0.69 0.35
CA GLU A 231 -4.52 2.01 -0.15
C GLU A 231 -5.99 2.06 -0.56
N ARG A 232 -6.76 2.87 0.15
CA ARG A 232 -8.21 3.07 -0.07
C ARG A 232 -8.46 4.44 -0.70
N SER A 233 -7.92 4.65 -1.88
CA SER A 233 -8.12 5.89 -2.65
C SER A 233 -9.06 5.65 -3.84
#